data_90c7d15074350101b4c68f84b33f3ce2
#
_entry.id   90c7d15074350101b4c68f84b33f3ce2
#
_cell.length_a   1.000
_cell.length_b   1.000
_cell.length_c   1.000
_cell.angle_alpha   90.00
_cell.angle_beta   90.00
_cell.angle_gamma   90.00
#
_symmetry.space_group_name_H-M   'P 1'
#
loop_
_entity.id
_entity.type
_entity.pdbx_description
1 polymer ?
#
loop_
_entity_poly.entity_id
_entity_poly.type
_entity_poly.pdbx_seq_one_letter_code
_entity_poly.pdbx_strand_id
1 'polypeptide(L)'
;LRAEGRIGELVAKLRSLPVDLRLSIDQIGGFPMRGIGETASARTIEILDRPLKHWGGIIKWLEDQILGALALIAFAPLMLMIAAAIRLDSRGPVFFIQDRFGFNNKTIRVLKFRTMHVEQEDPTGAERTVAGDPRVTRVGRFLRSVSLDELPQLVNVLRGEMSLVGPRPHALGMKAGERLYHDAVSDYFQRHRVRPGMTGWAQVNGLRGEIDSLEKARRRVALDLYYIDHWSLWLDLKILLKTIVVMFGRENAY
;
A
#
# COMPACT_ATOMS: atom_id res chain seq x y z
N LEU A 1 2.93 -30.89 21.45
CA LEU A 1 1.62 -30.57 20.85
C LEU A 1 0.99 -29.25 21.35
N ARG A 2 0.89 -28.99 22.69
CA ARG A 2 0.31 -27.71 23.19
C ARG A 2 1.25 -26.51 23.03
N ALA A 3 2.56 -26.70 23.12
CA ALA A 3 3.55 -25.64 22.97
C ALA A 3 3.72 -25.23 21.49
N GLU A 4 3.72 -26.19 20.58
CA GLU A 4 3.83 -25.96 19.12
C GLU A 4 2.65 -25.16 18.59
N GLY A 5 1.43 -25.46 19.03
CA GLY A 5 0.24 -24.69 18.65
C GLY A 5 0.31 -23.23 19.12
N ARG A 6 0.78 -22.98 20.36
CA ARG A 6 0.97 -21.62 20.90
C ARG A 6 2.05 -20.83 20.18
N ILE A 7 3.16 -21.48 19.82
CA ILE A 7 4.23 -20.83 19.04
C ILE A 7 3.70 -20.46 17.66
N GLY A 8 2.96 -21.35 16.99
CA GLY A 8 2.35 -21.07 15.70
C GLY A 8 1.38 -19.89 15.72
N GLU A 9 0.50 -19.82 16.71
CA GLU A 9 -0.41 -18.69 16.91
C GLU A 9 0.31 -17.37 17.21
N LEU A 10 1.35 -17.40 18.04
CA LEU A 10 2.16 -16.23 18.34
C LEU A 10 2.90 -15.72 17.11
N VAL A 11 3.54 -16.63 16.36
CA VAL A 11 4.22 -16.31 15.09
C VAL A 11 3.23 -15.70 14.10
N ALA A 12 2.03 -16.27 13.95
CA ALA A 12 1.00 -15.74 13.06
C ALA A 12 0.59 -14.31 13.43
N LYS A 13 0.42 -14.01 14.72
CA LYS A 13 0.11 -12.65 15.21
C LYS A 13 1.26 -11.67 14.99
N LEU A 14 2.51 -12.10 15.19
CA LEU A 14 3.69 -11.24 15.06
C LEU A 14 4.09 -11.00 13.60
N ARG A 15 3.70 -11.86 12.66
CA ARG A 15 3.99 -11.70 11.23
C ARG A 15 3.45 -10.41 10.61
N SER A 16 2.43 -9.81 11.20
CA SER A 16 1.87 -8.54 10.72
C SER A 16 2.66 -7.31 11.19
N LEU A 17 3.61 -7.48 12.11
CA LEU A 17 4.40 -6.40 12.67
C LEU A 17 5.75 -6.24 11.96
N PRO A 18 6.28 -5.01 11.86
CA PRO A 18 7.60 -4.74 11.27
C PRO A 18 8.72 -5.01 12.28
N VAL A 19 8.83 -6.24 12.77
CA VAL A 19 9.79 -6.66 13.81
C VAL A 19 10.62 -7.84 13.33
N ASP A 20 11.83 -7.99 13.88
CA ASP A 20 12.63 -9.20 13.75
C ASP A 20 12.12 -10.23 14.76
N LEU A 21 11.72 -11.41 14.29
CA LEU A 21 11.29 -12.50 15.15
C LEU A 21 12.33 -13.60 15.14
N ARG A 22 12.91 -13.86 16.31
CA ARG A 22 13.92 -14.89 16.52
C ARG A 22 13.45 -15.87 17.58
N LEU A 23 13.62 -17.15 17.32
CA LEU A 23 13.39 -18.22 18.29
C LEU A 23 14.73 -18.64 18.92
N SER A 24 14.83 -18.58 20.25
CA SER A 24 15.98 -19.12 20.97
C SER A 24 15.89 -20.66 21.06
N ILE A 25 16.97 -21.34 20.73
CA ILE A 25 17.08 -22.83 20.75
C ILE A 25 18.03 -23.34 21.82
N ASP A 26 18.21 -22.60 22.89
CA ASP A 26 19.16 -22.97 23.97
C ASP A 26 18.91 -24.34 24.60
N GLN A 27 17.78 -24.97 24.34
CA GLN A 27 17.41 -26.26 24.93
C GLN A 27 17.30 -27.43 23.95
N ILE A 28 17.56 -27.22 22.65
CA ILE A 28 17.52 -28.30 21.67
C ILE A 28 18.97 -28.78 21.44
N GLY A 29 19.39 -29.74 22.22
CA GLY A 29 20.73 -30.29 22.17
C GLY A 29 21.10 -30.90 20.81
N GLY A 30 22.29 -30.57 20.32
CA GLY A 30 23.10 -31.49 19.51
C GLY A 30 22.92 -31.57 18.01
N PHE A 31 22.10 -30.74 17.33
CA PHE A 31 22.01 -30.78 15.88
C PHE A 31 22.77 -29.61 15.22
N PRO A 32 23.68 -29.90 14.25
CA PRO A 32 24.35 -28.86 13.47
C PRO A 32 23.34 -28.31 12.45
N MET A 33 22.72 -27.17 12.72
CA MET A 33 21.85 -26.48 11.76
C MET A 33 22.63 -25.36 11.05
N ARG A 34 22.53 -25.29 9.71
CA ARG A 34 23.01 -24.17 8.91
C ARG A 34 22.07 -22.97 9.12
N GLY A 35 22.62 -21.80 9.41
CA GLY A 35 21.85 -20.55 9.54
C GLY A 35 21.59 -20.08 10.98
N ILE A 36 22.37 -20.52 11.95
CA ILE A 36 22.28 -20.09 13.35
C ILE A 36 23.13 -18.83 13.54
N GLY A 37 22.48 -17.71 13.89
CA GLY A 37 23.18 -16.49 14.33
C GLY A 37 23.43 -16.53 15.83
N GLU A 38 24.63 -16.14 16.27
CA GLU A 38 24.93 -15.94 17.70
C GLU A 38 24.62 -14.48 18.07
N THR A 39 23.69 -14.28 18.99
CA THR A 39 23.45 -12.97 19.60
C THR A 39 23.68 -13.13 21.11
N ALA A 40 24.77 -12.57 21.61
CA ALA A 40 25.09 -12.37 23.03
C ALA A 40 24.82 -13.56 23.98
N SER A 41 25.10 -14.81 23.61
CA SER A 41 24.99 -16.05 24.41
C SER A 41 23.84 -17.00 24.03
N ALA A 42 22.94 -16.68 23.12
CA ALA A 42 21.83 -17.57 22.75
C ALA A 42 21.89 -17.96 21.27
N ARG A 43 21.77 -19.26 20.98
CA ARG A 43 21.58 -19.74 19.60
C ARG A 43 20.17 -19.44 19.17
N THR A 44 19.99 -18.66 18.11
CA THR A 44 18.67 -18.21 17.62
C THR A 44 18.44 -18.60 16.17
N ILE A 45 17.21 -19.02 15.85
CA ILE A 45 16.73 -19.17 14.49
C ILE A 45 15.92 -17.93 14.15
N GLU A 46 16.26 -17.27 13.05
CA GLU A 46 15.52 -16.15 12.53
C GLU A 46 14.26 -16.69 11.81
N ILE A 47 13.07 -16.29 12.30
CA ILE A 47 11.77 -16.74 11.76
C ILE A 47 11.19 -15.69 10.81
N LEU A 48 11.37 -14.42 11.15
CA LEU A 48 10.85 -13.30 10.38
C LEU A 48 11.83 -12.12 10.45
N ASP A 49 12.12 -11.59 9.30
CA ASP A 49 12.97 -10.42 9.15
C ASP A 49 12.13 -9.13 9.10
N ARG A 50 12.65 -8.07 9.74
CA ARG A 50 12.12 -6.72 9.56
C ARG A 50 12.35 -6.28 8.11
N PRO A 51 11.30 -5.79 7.41
CA PRO A 51 11.48 -5.16 6.10
C PRO A 51 12.41 -3.95 6.19
N LEU A 52 13.13 -3.67 5.10
CA LEU A 52 14.02 -2.48 5.02
C LEU A 52 15.09 -2.45 6.11
N LYS A 53 15.85 -3.55 6.24
CA LYS A 53 16.95 -3.68 7.22
C LYS A 53 18.04 -2.61 7.00
N HIS A 54 18.74 -2.27 8.08
CA HIS A 54 19.93 -1.42 8.09
C HIS A 54 19.68 -0.05 7.42
N TRP A 55 20.47 0.30 6.43
CA TRP A 55 20.38 1.54 5.66
C TRP A 55 19.17 1.59 4.69
N GLY A 56 18.53 0.45 4.42
CA GLY A 56 17.41 0.37 3.49
C GLY A 56 16.26 1.30 3.85
N GLY A 57 15.93 1.41 5.13
CA GLY A 57 14.87 2.34 5.59
C GLY A 57 15.21 3.81 5.38
N ILE A 58 16.49 4.19 5.55
CA ILE A 58 16.97 5.56 5.33
C ILE A 58 17.00 5.87 3.83
N ILE A 59 17.54 4.97 3.02
CA ILE A 59 17.58 5.11 1.56
C ILE A 59 16.18 5.25 1.00
N LYS A 60 15.25 4.41 1.43
CA LYS A 60 13.84 4.47 1.04
C LYS A 60 13.19 5.79 1.44
N TRP A 61 13.45 6.27 2.65
CA TRP A 61 12.94 7.56 3.10
C TRP A 61 13.51 8.73 2.27
N LEU A 62 14.81 8.73 1.99
CA LEU A 62 15.45 9.77 1.15
C LEU A 62 14.90 9.75 -0.28
N GLU A 63 14.74 8.57 -0.87
CA GLU A 63 14.11 8.42 -2.17
C GLU A 63 12.72 9.06 -2.20
N ASP A 64 11.86 8.69 -1.24
CA ASP A 64 10.49 9.20 -1.13
C ASP A 64 10.46 10.73 -0.96
N GLN A 65 11.35 11.29 -0.11
CA GLN A 65 11.40 12.74 0.11
C GLN A 65 11.90 13.50 -1.13
N ILE A 66 12.99 13.05 -1.75
CA ILE A 66 13.60 13.73 -2.89
C ILE A 66 12.67 13.64 -4.10
N LEU A 67 12.30 12.41 -4.51
CA LEU A 67 11.46 12.23 -5.69
C LEU A 67 10.04 12.75 -5.47
N GLY A 68 9.50 12.63 -4.25
CA GLY A 68 8.19 13.17 -3.87
C GLY A 68 8.16 14.71 -3.95
N ALA A 69 9.19 15.38 -3.45
CA ALA A 69 9.30 16.84 -3.52
C ALA A 69 9.45 17.31 -4.98
N LEU A 70 10.32 16.67 -5.75
CA LEU A 70 10.49 16.99 -7.17
C LEU A 70 9.18 16.79 -7.96
N ALA A 71 8.48 15.69 -7.70
CA ALA A 71 7.19 15.43 -8.32
C ALA A 71 6.13 16.48 -7.91
N LEU A 72 6.06 16.83 -6.62
CA LEU A 72 5.11 17.84 -6.15
C LEU A 72 5.36 19.19 -6.80
N ILE A 73 6.61 19.64 -6.92
CA ILE A 73 6.99 20.89 -7.58
C ILE A 73 6.63 20.84 -9.07
N ALA A 74 6.98 19.75 -9.74
CA ALA A 74 6.71 19.59 -11.18
C ALA A 74 5.21 19.56 -11.49
N PHE A 75 4.41 18.89 -10.66
CA PHE A 75 2.96 18.78 -10.86
C PHE A 75 2.15 19.89 -10.19
N ALA A 76 2.74 20.80 -9.41
CA ALA A 76 2.01 21.87 -8.73
C ALA A 76 1.18 22.74 -9.69
N PRO A 77 1.68 23.21 -10.86
CA PRO A 77 0.87 23.98 -11.80
C PRO A 77 -0.35 23.19 -12.30
N LEU A 78 -0.15 21.91 -12.64
CA LEU A 78 -1.24 21.01 -13.06
C LEU A 78 -2.26 20.82 -11.92
N MET A 79 -1.80 20.62 -10.68
CA MET A 79 -2.68 20.46 -9.53
C MET A 79 -3.54 21.71 -9.28
N LEU A 80 -2.99 22.91 -9.48
CA LEU A 80 -3.75 24.16 -9.40
C LEU A 80 -4.82 24.25 -10.49
N MET A 81 -4.49 23.86 -11.73
CA MET A 81 -5.48 23.81 -12.82
C MET A 81 -6.61 22.81 -12.53
N ILE A 82 -6.25 21.62 -12.02
CA ILE A 82 -7.24 20.60 -11.61
C ILE A 82 -8.14 21.15 -10.49
N ALA A 83 -7.56 21.81 -9.49
CA ALA A 83 -8.33 22.40 -8.40
C ALA A 83 -9.35 23.43 -8.88
N ALA A 84 -8.94 24.29 -9.82
CA ALA A 84 -9.85 25.24 -10.47
C ALA A 84 -10.96 24.53 -11.26
N ALA A 85 -10.60 23.51 -12.06
CA ALA A 85 -11.58 22.74 -12.84
C ALA A 85 -12.63 22.05 -11.94
N ILE A 86 -12.22 21.45 -10.81
CA ILE A 86 -13.14 20.84 -9.84
C ILE A 86 -14.11 21.87 -9.25
N ARG A 87 -13.62 23.06 -8.92
CA ARG A 87 -14.46 24.15 -8.37
C ARG A 87 -15.49 24.67 -9.38
N LEU A 88 -15.12 24.68 -10.66
CA LEU A 88 -16.02 25.10 -11.74
C LEU A 88 -17.05 24.01 -12.09
N ASP A 89 -16.67 22.72 -11.99
CA ASP A 89 -17.54 21.59 -12.35
C ASP A 89 -18.62 21.32 -11.28
N SER A 90 -18.29 21.45 -9.99
CA SER A 90 -19.22 21.16 -8.90
C SER A 90 -18.92 21.92 -7.61
N ARG A 91 -19.96 22.25 -6.84
CA ARG A 91 -19.84 22.93 -5.55
C ARG A 91 -19.17 22.03 -4.50
N GLY A 92 -18.38 22.63 -3.57
CA GLY A 92 -17.79 21.93 -2.43
C GLY A 92 -16.25 21.97 -2.40
N PRO A 93 -15.59 21.20 -1.51
CA PRO A 93 -14.14 21.19 -1.34
C PRO A 93 -13.44 20.61 -2.57
N VAL A 94 -12.19 21.01 -2.80
CA VAL A 94 -11.35 20.48 -3.89
C VAL A 94 -10.83 19.08 -3.56
N PHE A 95 -10.53 18.85 -2.29
CA PHE A 95 -9.94 17.61 -1.82
C PHE A 95 -10.98 16.72 -1.16
N PHE A 96 -10.81 15.43 -1.37
CA PHE A 96 -11.48 14.35 -0.67
C PHE A 96 -10.45 13.64 0.23
N ILE A 97 -10.85 13.30 1.45
CA ILE A 97 -10.01 12.63 2.43
C ILE A 97 -10.66 11.31 2.80
N GLN A 98 -9.88 10.24 2.73
CA GLN A 98 -10.36 8.89 3.05
C GLN A 98 -9.43 8.18 4.02
N ASP A 99 -10.01 7.57 5.05
CA ASP A 99 -9.28 6.75 6.00
C ASP A 99 -8.89 5.41 5.38
N ARG A 100 -7.61 5.07 5.48
CA ARG A 100 -7.04 3.82 4.94
C ARG A 100 -6.06 3.20 5.89
N PHE A 101 -5.84 1.89 5.75
CA PHE A 101 -4.77 1.20 6.46
C PHE A 101 -3.39 1.70 5.99
N GLY A 102 -2.56 2.07 6.94
CA GLY A 102 -1.18 2.50 6.74
C GLY A 102 -0.16 1.57 7.41
N PHE A 103 1.05 2.07 7.61
CA PHE A 103 2.13 1.36 8.28
C PHE A 103 1.74 0.88 9.68
N ASN A 104 2.09 -0.36 10.01
CA ASN A 104 1.81 -0.99 11.30
C ASN A 104 0.32 -0.95 11.68
N ASN A 105 -0.56 -1.17 10.70
CA ASN A 105 -2.03 -1.16 10.84
C ASN A 105 -2.62 0.16 11.36
N LYS A 106 -1.84 1.24 11.45
CA LYS A 106 -2.36 2.55 11.82
C LYS A 106 -3.19 3.13 10.68
N THR A 107 -4.31 3.75 11.01
CA THR A 107 -5.11 4.47 10.03
C THR A 107 -4.41 5.75 9.61
N ILE A 108 -4.38 6.02 8.30
CA ILE A 108 -3.87 7.25 7.70
C ILE A 108 -4.97 7.93 6.89
N ARG A 109 -4.89 9.26 6.79
CA ARG A 109 -5.82 10.09 6.01
C ARG A 109 -5.25 10.35 4.63
N VAL A 110 -5.71 9.59 3.64
CA VAL A 110 -5.24 9.69 2.26
C VAL A 110 -5.94 10.83 1.54
N LEU A 111 -5.14 11.75 0.99
CA LEU A 111 -5.60 12.92 0.23
C LEU A 111 -5.82 12.55 -1.24
N LYS A 112 -6.94 12.99 -1.80
CA LYS A 112 -7.25 12.88 -3.23
C LYS A 112 -7.93 14.15 -3.73
N PHE A 113 -7.94 14.38 -5.02
CA PHE A 113 -8.88 15.31 -5.60
C PHE A 113 -10.29 14.72 -5.55
N ARG A 114 -11.27 15.57 -5.28
CA ARG A 114 -12.67 15.19 -5.32
C ARG A 114 -13.08 14.86 -6.74
N THR A 115 -13.69 13.68 -6.91
CA THR A 115 -14.18 13.19 -8.20
C THR A 115 -15.67 12.88 -8.20
N MET A 116 -16.33 13.00 -7.04
CA MET A 116 -17.77 12.75 -6.86
C MET A 116 -18.48 13.99 -6.34
N HIS A 117 -19.81 14.03 -6.49
CA HIS A 117 -20.65 15.03 -5.84
C HIS A 117 -20.61 14.82 -4.32
N VAL A 118 -20.47 15.91 -3.55
CA VAL A 118 -20.24 15.86 -2.07
C VAL A 118 -21.32 15.07 -1.34
N GLU A 119 -22.57 15.19 -1.76
CA GLU A 119 -23.74 14.55 -1.14
C GLU A 119 -23.75 13.02 -1.36
N GLN A 120 -22.87 12.51 -2.23
CA GLN A 120 -22.83 11.10 -2.66
C GLN A 120 -21.46 10.46 -2.45
N GLU A 121 -20.58 11.12 -1.69
CA GLU A 121 -19.27 10.56 -1.31
C GLU A 121 -19.42 9.44 -0.28
N ASP A 122 -18.65 8.37 -0.44
CA ASP A 122 -18.50 7.31 0.55
C ASP A 122 -17.10 7.35 1.20
N PRO A 123 -16.95 7.98 2.35
CA PRO A 123 -15.68 8.01 3.07
C PRO A 123 -15.20 6.64 3.55
N THR A 124 -16.12 5.68 3.72
CA THR A 124 -15.79 4.33 4.22
C THR A 124 -15.20 3.45 3.13
N GLY A 125 -15.50 3.74 1.85
CA GLY A 125 -15.09 2.93 0.72
C GLY A 125 -15.77 1.56 0.66
N ALA A 126 -16.93 1.42 1.30
CA ALA A 126 -17.74 0.21 1.28
C ALA A 126 -18.49 0.05 -0.05
N GLU A 127 -18.92 1.16 -0.64
CA GLU A 127 -19.61 1.17 -1.91
C GLU A 127 -18.62 1.21 -3.08
N ARG A 128 -18.75 0.24 -3.97
CA ARG A 128 -17.92 0.18 -5.17
C ARG A 128 -18.34 1.26 -6.16
N THR A 129 -17.36 1.89 -6.79
CA THR A 129 -17.60 2.77 -7.94
C THR A 129 -17.58 1.92 -9.21
N VAL A 130 -18.64 1.97 -9.99
CA VAL A 130 -18.77 1.25 -11.26
C VAL A 130 -18.55 2.15 -12.47
N ALA A 131 -18.30 1.57 -13.63
CA ALA A 131 -18.20 2.35 -14.87
C ALA A 131 -19.54 3.07 -15.14
N GLY A 132 -19.47 4.39 -15.40
CA GLY A 132 -20.67 5.21 -15.62
C GLY A 132 -21.41 5.60 -14.33
N ASP A 133 -20.82 5.43 -13.16
CA ASP A 133 -21.42 5.79 -11.87
C ASP A 133 -21.91 7.25 -11.87
N PRO A 134 -23.20 7.51 -11.60
CA PRO A 134 -23.78 8.84 -11.64
C PRO A 134 -23.24 9.78 -10.56
N ARG A 135 -22.64 9.24 -9.50
CA ARG A 135 -21.99 10.01 -8.42
C ARG A 135 -20.76 10.77 -8.91
N VAL A 136 -20.14 10.29 -10.02
CA VAL A 136 -18.88 10.83 -10.54
C VAL A 136 -19.13 12.05 -11.43
N THR A 137 -18.48 13.19 -11.10
CA THR A 137 -18.56 14.42 -11.88
C THR A 137 -17.90 14.28 -13.26
N ARG A 138 -18.12 15.24 -14.17
CA ARG A 138 -17.50 15.22 -15.52
C ARG A 138 -15.98 15.31 -15.43
N VAL A 139 -15.46 16.26 -14.67
CA VAL A 139 -14.03 16.42 -14.40
C VAL A 139 -13.51 15.19 -13.64
N GLY A 140 -14.25 14.69 -12.65
CA GLY A 140 -13.89 13.52 -11.87
C GLY A 140 -13.69 12.26 -12.72
N ARG A 141 -14.53 12.05 -13.75
CA ARG A 141 -14.40 10.93 -14.69
C ARG A 141 -13.07 10.98 -15.46
N PHE A 142 -12.71 12.15 -15.97
CA PHE A 142 -11.42 12.34 -16.61
C PHE A 142 -10.25 12.11 -15.64
N LEU A 143 -10.28 12.69 -14.45
CA LEU A 143 -9.22 12.53 -13.47
C LEU A 143 -8.99 11.06 -13.09
N ARG A 144 -10.06 10.29 -12.87
CA ARG A 144 -9.98 8.86 -12.58
C ARG A 144 -9.42 8.04 -13.73
N SER A 145 -9.80 8.34 -14.97
CA SER A 145 -9.32 7.59 -16.13
C SER A 145 -7.80 7.67 -16.33
N VAL A 146 -7.18 8.77 -15.88
CA VAL A 146 -5.72 9.00 -15.97
C VAL A 146 -5.05 9.01 -14.58
N SER A 147 -5.80 8.72 -13.49
CA SER A 147 -5.33 8.70 -12.09
C SER A 147 -4.70 10.00 -11.59
N LEU A 148 -5.06 11.12 -12.18
CA LEU A 148 -4.65 12.45 -11.70
C LEU A 148 -5.33 12.82 -10.37
N ASP A 149 -6.44 12.17 -10.03
CA ASP A 149 -7.11 12.33 -8.73
C ASP A 149 -6.21 11.92 -7.54
N GLU A 150 -5.18 11.14 -7.77
CA GLU A 150 -4.27 10.65 -6.74
C GLU A 150 -3.04 11.55 -6.51
N LEU A 151 -2.82 12.60 -7.33
CA LEU A 151 -1.66 13.50 -7.17
C LEU A 151 -1.54 14.14 -5.77
N PRO A 152 -2.62 14.52 -5.05
CA PRO A 152 -2.51 15.06 -3.70
C PRO A 152 -1.86 14.10 -2.68
N GLN A 153 -1.80 12.80 -2.97
CA GLN A 153 -1.08 11.83 -2.11
C GLN A 153 0.42 12.10 -2.01
N LEU A 154 1.01 12.87 -2.93
CA LEU A 154 2.39 13.36 -2.80
C LEU A 154 2.60 14.12 -1.47
N VAL A 155 1.59 14.81 -0.97
CA VAL A 155 1.62 15.45 0.35
C VAL A 155 1.70 14.40 1.47
N ASN A 156 0.97 13.28 1.36
CA ASN A 156 1.07 12.18 2.32
C ASN A 156 2.47 11.52 2.29
N VAL A 157 3.10 11.43 1.11
CA VAL A 157 4.48 10.92 0.98
C VAL A 157 5.46 11.82 1.73
N LEU A 158 5.40 13.14 1.50
CA LEU A 158 6.28 14.09 2.16
C LEU A 158 6.05 14.18 3.68
N ARG A 159 4.82 13.91 4.15
CA ARG A 159 4.51 13.75 5.58
C ARG A 159 5.02 12.44 6.17
N GLY A 160 5.51 11.51 5.35
CA GLY A 160 5.97 10.20 5.78
C GLY A 160 4.85 9.23 6.15
N GLU A 161 3.60 9.53 5.81
CA GLU A 161 2.43 8.66 5.99
C GLU A 161 2.35 7.59 4.91
N MET A 162 2.85 7.93 3.71
CA MET A 162 2.92 7.07 2.53
C MET A 162 4.33 7.05 1.93
N SER A 163 4.52 6.21 0.94
CA SER A 163 5.69 6.10 0.08
C SER A 163 5.28 6.30 -1.39
N LEU A 164 6.20 6.66 -2.26
CA LEU A 164 5.95 6.64 -3.71
C LEU A 164 5.65 5.22 -4.19
N VAL A 165 6.47 4.26 -3.76
CA VAL A 165 6.34 2.84 -4.12
C VAL A 165 6.10 2.00 -2.87
N GLY A 166 5.07 1.16 -2.91
CA GLY A 166 4.69 0.26 -1.82
C GLY A 166 3.34 -0.43 -2.07
N PRO A 167 2.90 -1.29 -1.16
CA PRO A 167 1.56 -1.88 -1.21
C PRO A 167 0.47 -0.80 -1.22
N ARG A 168 -0.50 -0.89 -2.14
CA ARG A 168 -1.57 0.11 -2.22
C ARG A 168 -2.42 0.14 -0.95
N PRO A 169 -2.67 1.32 -0.33
CA PRO A 169 -3.51 1.42 0.85
C PRO A 169 -4.97 1.15 0.50
N HIS A 170 -5.64 0.31 1.30
CA HIS A 170 -7.05 -0.02 1.10
C HIS A 170 -7.93 0.71 2.10
N ALA A 171 -9.13 1.11 1.66
CA ALA A 171 -10.16 1.67 2.52
C ALA A 171 -10.60 0.64 3.57
N LEU A 172 -10.99 1.11 4.77
CA LEU A 172 -11.33 0.24 5.90
C LEU A 172 -12.54 -0.67 5.58
N GLY A 173 -13.51 -0.16 4.82
CA GLY A 173 -14.71 -0.88 4.42
C GLY A 173 -14.57 -1.71 3.13
N MET A 174 -13.38 -1.78 2.52
CA MET A 174 -13.18 -2.47 1.25
C MET A 174 -13.46 -3.98 1.38
N LYS A 175 -14.23 -4.51 0.43
CA LYS A 175 -14.61 -5.93 0.37
C LYS A 175 -13.87 -6.68 -0.74
N ALA A 176 -13.66 -7.98 -0.50
CA ALA A 176 -13.26 -8.98 -1.49
C ALA A 176 -14.38 -10.02 -1.59
N GLY A 177 -15.24 -9.92 -2.60
CA GLY A 177 -16.53 -10.60 -2.60
C GLY A 177 -17.47 -10.01 -1.53
N GLU A 178 -18.07 -10.86 -0.70
CA GLU A 178 -18.99 -10.45 0.37
C GLU A 178 -18.31 -10.13 1.70
N ARG A 179 -17.04 -10.51 1.87
CA ARG A 179 -16.26 -10.33 3.11
C ARG A 179 -15.38 -9.08 3.04
N LEU A 180 -15.09 -8.51 4.21
CA LEU A 180 -14.05 -7.47 4.30
C LEU A 180 -12.72 -8.05 3.81
N TYR A 181 -11.94 -7.24 3.09
CA TYR A 181 -10.73 -7.72 2.44
C TYR A 181 -9.73 -8.30 3.44
N HIS A 182 -9.56 -7.64 4.58
CA HIS A 182 -8.67 -8.07 5.64
C HIS A 182 -9.09 -9.38 6.33
N ASP A 183 -10.38 -9.73 6.28
CA ASP A 183 -10.90 -11.00 6.81
C ASP A 183 -10.87 -12.11 5.76
N ALA A 184 -10.88 -11.74 4.47
CA ALA A 184 -10.93 -12.69 3.37
C ALA A 184 -9.57 -13.30 3.02
N VAL A 185 -8.46 -12.63 3.39
CA VAL A 185 -7.08 -13.07 3.06
C VAL A 185 -6.24 -13.09 4.33
N SER A 186 -5.79 -14.27 4.73
CA SER A 186 -5.06 -14.53 5.98
C SER A 186 -3.81 -13.67 6.18
N ASP A 187 -3.07 -13.41 5.12
CA ASP A 187 -1.80 -12.66 5.17
C ASP A 187 -1.96 -11.17 4.88
N TYR A 188 -3.21 -10.68 4.85
CA TYR A 188 -3.51 -9.30 4.47
C TYR A 188 -2.73 -8.26 5.27
N PHE A 189 -2.67 -8.38 6.59
CA PHE A 189 -2.02 -7.41 7.46
C PHE A 189 -0.49 -7.39 7.36
N GLN A 190 0.14 -8.44 6.80
CA GLN A 190 1.58 -8.45 6.55
C GLN A 190 2.03 -7.38 5.55
N ARG A 191 1.12 -6.89 4.71
CA ARG A 191 1.35 -5.78 3.77
C ARG A 191 1.68 -4.46 4.48
N HIS A 192 1.26 -4.32 5.73
CA HIS A 192 1.41 -3.11 6.51
C HIS A 192 2.75 -3.04 7.28
N ARG A 193 3.66 -3.99 7.04
CA ARG A 193 5.03 -3.96 7.55
C ARG A 193 5.91 -2.87 6.92
N VAL A 194 5.43 -2.27 5.82
CA VAL A 194 6.03 -1.09 5.17
C VAL A 194 4.99 0.01 4.98
N ARG A 195 5.43 1.23 4.66
CA ARG A 195 4.50 2.31 4.31
C ARG A 195 3.74 1.96 3.03
N PRO A 196 2.43 2.28 2.95
CA PRO A 196 1.67 2.08 1.73
C PRO A 196 2.17 3.02 0.62
N GLY A 197 2.11 2.56 -0.63
CA GLY A 197 2.58 3.29 -1.79
C GLY A 197 1.47 3.93 -2.62
N MET A 198 1.81 5.00 -3.35
CA MET A 198 0.98 5.56 -4.42
C MET A 198 0.90 4.56 -5.59
N THR A 199 2.02 3.97 -5.95
CA THR A 199 2.12 2.83 -6.88
C THR A 199 2.79 1.63 -6.22
N GLY A 200 2.73 0.45 -6.85
CA GLY A 200 3.32 -0.75 -6.27
C GLY A 200 3.41 -1.92 -7.25
N TRP A 201 4.14 -2.96 -6.83
CA TRP A 201 4.43 -4.12 -7.67
C TRP A 201 3.17 -4.84 -8.18
N ALA A 202 2.14 -4.99 -7.34
CA ALA A 202 0.86 -5.55 -7.75
C ALA A 202 0.17 -4.71 -8.84
N GLN A 203 0.20 -3.38 -8.71
CA GLN A 203 -0.44 -2.47 -9.64
C GLN A 203 0.19 -2.53 -11.04
N VAL A 204 1.53 -2.53 -11.12
CA VAL A 204 2.26 -2.56 -12.41
C VAL A 204 2.30 -3.95 -13.05
N ASN A 205 1.84 -4.98 -12.35
CA ASN A 205 1.67 -6.35 -12.87
C ASN A 205 0.18 -6.71 -13.13
N GLY A 206 -0.64 -5.72 -13.48
CA GLY A 206 -2.01 -5.93 -13.95
C GLY A 206 -3.07 -6.11 -12.86
N LEU A 207 -2.71 -5.97 -11.58
CA LEU A 207 -3.68 -6.04 -10.47
C LEU A 207 -4.09 -4.64 -9.98
N ARG A 208 -4.22 -3.69 -10.91
CA ARG A 208 -4.83 -2.38 -10.68
C ARG A 208 -6.36 -2.50 -10.73
N GLY A 209 -7.07 -1.54 -10.12
CA GLY A 209 -8.54 -1.50 -10.17
C GLY A 209 -9.19 -2.38 -9.11
N GLU A 210 -10.41 -2.79 -9.39
CA GLU A 210 -11.27 -3.51 -8.44
C GLU A 210 -10.79 -4.93 -8.12
N ILE A 211 -11.15 -5.36 -6.90
CA ILE A 211 -11.02 -6.75 -6.47
C ILE A 211 -12.39 -7.41 -6.59
N ASP A 212 -12.58 -8.10 -7.68
CA ASP A 212 -13.82 -8.79 -8.05
C ASP A 212 -13.88 -10.23 -7.52
N SER A 213 -12.74 -10.82 -7.20
CA SER A 213 -12.63 -12.20 -6.75
C SER A 213 -11.63 -12.37 -5.61
N LEU A 214 -11.85 -13.43 -4.81
CA LEU A 214 -10.93 -13.80 -3.73
C LEU A 214 -9.56 -14.22 -4.29
N GLU A 215 -9.51 -14.81 -5.47
CA GLU A 215 -8.26 -15.18 -6.13
C GLU A 215 -7.41 -13.95 -6.48
N LYS A 216 -8.03 -12.94 -7.09
CA LYS A 216 -7.38 -11.66 -7.40
C LYS A 216 -6.92 -10.95 -6.12
N ALA A 217 -7.71 -11.04 -5.04
CA ALA A 217 -7.35 -10.54 -3.72
C ALA A 217 -6.07 -11.20 -3.20
N ARG A 218 -6.02 -12.54 -3.18
CA ARG A 218 -4.85 -13.31 -2.75
C ARG A 218 -3.62 -13.04 -3.59
N ARG A 219 -3.78 -12.99 -4.93
CA ARG A 219 -2.68 -12.71 -5.85
C ARG A 219 -2.11 -11.30 -5.64
N ARG A 220 -2.97 -10.30 -5.35
CA ARG A 220 -2.52 -8.94 -5.01
C ARG A 220 -1.69 -8.94 -3.73
N VAL A 221 -2.17 -9.58 -2.66
CA VAL A 221 -1.43 -9.70 -1.40
C VAL A 221 -0.09 -10.41 -1.63
N ALA A 222 -0.04 -11.50 -2.38
CA ALA A 222 1.19 -12.21 -2.69
C ALA A 222 2.23 -11.32 -3.41
N LEU A 223 1.81 -10.50 -4.39
CA LEU A 223 2.71 -9.56 -5.07
C LEU A 223 3.15 -8.40 -4.16
N ASP A 224 2.29 -7.95 -3.26
CA ASP A 224 2.66 -6.93 -2.27
C ASP A 224 3.68 -7.48 -1.27
N LEU A 225 3.54 -8.73 -0.83
CA LEU A 225 4.52 -9.41 0.05
C LEU A 225 5.83 -9.66 -0.69
N TYR A 226 5.77 -10.10 -1.95
CA TYR A 226 6.97 -10.23 -2.78
C TYR A 226 7.77 -8.92 -2.83
N TYR A 227 7.12 -7.78 -3.04
CA TYR A 227 7.77 -6.48 -3.02
C TYR A 227 8.45 -6.19 -1.67
N ILE A 228 7.77 -6.47 -0.56
CA ILE A 228 8.28 -6.23 0.79
C ILE A 228 9.55 -7.05 1.05
N ASP A 229 9.54 -8.33 0.64
CA ASP A 229 10.62 -9.26 0.91
C ASP A 229 11.82 -9.08 -0.05
N HIS A 230 11.60 -8.49 -1.25
CA HIS A 230 12.63 -8.28 -2.27
C HIS A 230 12.91 -6.80 -2.55
N TRP A 231 12.55 -5.93 -1.61
CA TRP A 231 12.75 -4.49 -1.80
C TRP A 231 14.21 -4.15 -2.14
N SER A 232 14.37 -3.30 -3.12
CA SER A 232 15.61 -2.63 -3.47
C SER A 232 15.30 -1.31 -4.17
N LEU A 233 16.21 -0.35 -4.10
CA LEU A 233 16.09 0.92 -4.83
C LEU A 233 15.85 0.69 -6.34
N TRP A 234 16.52 -0.32 -6.91
CA TRP A 234 16.34 -0.70 -8.31
C TRP A 234 14.93 -1.20 -8.62
N LEU A 235 14.32 -1.96 -7.69
CA LEU A 235 12.94 -2.41 -7.84
C LEU A 235 11.97 -1.24 -7.80
N ASP A 236 12.19 -0.24 -6.95
CA ASP A 236 11.37 0.97 -6.88
C ASP A 236 11.47 1.77 -8.18
N LEU A 237 12.68 2.02 -8.70
CA LEU A 237 12.88 2.70 -9.98
C LEU A 237 12.19 1.96 -11.14
N LYS A 238 12.29 0.63 -11.16
CA LYS A 238 11.59 -0.22 -12.14
C LYS A 238 10.07 -0.08 -12.04
N ILE A 239 9.52 -0.03 -10.82
CA ILE A 239 8.08 0.14 -10.60
C ILE A 239 7.65 1.54 -11.04
N LEU A 240 8.39 2.59 -10.71
CA LEU A 240 8.10 3.97 -11.14
C LEU A 240 8.07 4.08 -12.66
N LEU A 241 9.08 3.54 -13.36
CA LEU A 241 9.11 3.51 -14.82
C LEU A 241 7.93 2.74 -15.43
N LYS A 242 7.64 1.53 -14.89
CA LYS A 242 6.47 0.75 -15.33
C LYS A 242 5.16 1.47 -15.06
N THR A 243 5.05 2.23 -13.97
CA THR A 243 3.84 3.01 -13.65
C THR A 243 3.53 4.02 -14.74
N ILE A 244 4.55 4.72 -15.26
CA ILE A 244 4.39 5.64 -16.39
C ILE A 244 3.80 4.90 -17.60
N VAL A 245 4.35 3.74 -17.96
CA VAL A 245 3.85 2.94 -19.09
C VAL A 245 2.42 2.48 -18.88
N VAL A 246 2.09 1.98 -17.68
CA VAL A 246 0.73 1.50 -17.34
C VAL A 246 -0.29 2.65 -17.28
N MET A 247 0.12 3.86 -16.90
CA MET A 247 -0.77 5.04 -16.91
C MET A 247 -1.17 5.47 -18.32
N PHE A 248 -0.28 5.33 -19.30
CA PHE A 248 -0.56 5.63 -20.70
C PHE A 248 -1.19 4.46 -21.46
N GLY A 249 -0.96 3.21 -21.01
CA GLY A 249 -1.64 2.02 -21.50
C GLY A 249 -3.07 1.98 -20.94
N ARG A 250 -4.08 2.20 -21.78
CA ARG A 250 -5.52 2.27 -21.40
C ARG A 250 -6.12 0.96 -20.83
N GLU A 251 -5.32 -0.05 -20.55
CA GLU A 251 -5.78 -1.30 -19.95
C GLU A 251 -6.07 -1.09 -18.46
N ASN A 252 -7.35 -1.21 -18.06
CA ASN A 252 -7.87 -1.13 -16.69
C ASN A 252 -7.99 0.26 -16.03
N ALA A 253 -8.18 1.34 -16.79
CA ALA A 253 -8.78 2.57 -16.27
C ALA A 253 -10.31 2.51 -16.52
N TYR A 254 -11.12 2.90 -15.52
CA TYR A 254 -12.59 2.97 -15.63
C TYR A 254 -13.05 3.96 -16.66
#